data_bdafaa7233504eddb5dfcabe6e60d4e7
#
_entry.id   bdafaa7233504eddb5dfcabe6e60d4e7
#
_cell.length_a   1.000
_cell.length_b   1.000
_cell.length_c   1.000
_cell.angle_alpha   90.00
_cell.angle_beta   90.00
_cell.angle_gamma   90.00
#
_symmetry.space_group_name_H-M   'P 1'
#
loop_
_entity.id
_entity.type
_entity.pdbx_description
1 polymer ?
#
loop_
_entity_poly.entity_id
_entity_poly.type
_entity_poly.pdbx_seq_one_letter_code
_entity_poly.pdbx_strand_id
1 'polypeptide(L)'
;MSKPFSGKSIAAALGALLLLSACAPQQAGPVTLDPSTPVSIEIWHYYNGPQKLAFDELVAHFNETVGQEQGIVVEAFGQGNVNELFQNIHDAVNNKVGASEVPAIFAAYTDTVYDLDQRNMVAAFDRYFTEQELSEYVDAYIAEGRFDEAGSLEIIPTAKATEILMVNKTDWDRFAAETGAQLASLQTIEGLVEISKAYYLWTDAQTPDVPDDGKAMFGRDAMANYIILGYHQLTGGSLFDRQDGKITFEPDAAAFRKLWDNYYIPYINGWFGAYGRFRSDDAKTGDIIALVGSTSGAYYFPGKVTLADDTTYPIESAVFPAPCFAGCAPSAIQQGAGMALIASDPQTELAATTFLKWFTDVDRAIGFTVSSAYLPVKKAANDMDRIRADAGYRALPPAVQEAIAVSVDVVNTYELYFEQAFFGSSAARQIMERSLASRAEADREQILTLVENGMPLSEAVAKFATDES
;
A
#
# COMPACT_ATOMS: atom_id res chain seq x y z
N MET A 1 66.55 -14.20 73.74
CA MET A 1 66.37 -15.46 72.99
C MET A 1 65.51 -15.17 71.77
N SER A 2 66.13 -14.97 70.68
CA SER A 2 65.57 -14.69 69.37
C SER A 2 65.22 -15.93 68.59
N LYS A 3 64.08 -16.00 67.94
CA LYS A 3 63.81 -16.99 66.92
C LYS A 3 63.48 -16.25 65.60
N PRO A 4 63.95 -16.72 64.45
CA PRO A 4 63.88 -16.07 63.21
C PRO A 4 62.54 -16.35 62.44
N PHE A 5 62.02 -15.34 61.80
CA PHE A 5 60.90 -15.48 60.86
C PHE A 5 61.39 -16.02 59.50
N SER A 6 60.85 -17.18 59.10
CA SER A 6 61.14 -17.78 57.78
C SER A 6 60.32 -17.14 56.65
N GLY A 7 61.03 -16.61 55.70
CA GLY A 7 60.47 -16.13 54.47
C GLY A 7 60.02 -17.23 53.49
N LYS A 8 58.75 -17.52 53.41
CA LYS A 8 58.14 -18.35 52.35
C LYS A 8 56.70 -17.93 52.15
N SER A 9 56.36 -16.76 51.59
CA SER A 9 54.99 -16.42 51.26
C SER A 9 54.87 -15.27 50.23
N ILE A 10 55.87 -15.03 49.37
CA ILE A 10 55.79 -13.96 48.35
C ILE A 10 55.79 -14.46 46.88
N ALA A 11 55.95 -15.80 46.70
CA ALA A 11 56.02 -16.34 45.32
C ALA A 11 54.67 -16.80 44.72
N ALA A 12 53.56 -16.81 45.50
CA ALA A 12 52.23 -17.27 44.98
C ALA A 12 51.27 -16.20 44.51
N ALA A 13 51.58 -14.91 44.66
CA ALA A 13 50.68 -13.81 44.28
C ALA A 13 50.95 -13.24 42.90
N LEU A 14 52.06 -13.57 42.22
CA LEU A 14 52.35 -13.07 40.85
C LEU A 14 51.88 -13.99 39.71
N GLY A 15 51.46 -15.21 40.00
CA GLY A 15 50.99 -16.18 38.98
C GLY A 15 49.51 -16.07 38.62
N ALA A 16 48.68 -15.37 39.39
CA ALA A 16 47.23 -15.29 39.20
C ALA A 16 46.77 -14.08 38.38
N LEU A 17 47.64 -13.11 38.02
CA LEU A 17 47.29 -11.90 37.26
C LEU A 17 47.49 -12.02 35.75
N LEU A 18 48.00 -13.16 35.24
CA LEU A 18 48.28 -13.34 33.81
C LEU A 18 47.24 -14.22 33.07
N LEU A 19 46.14 -14.63 33.70
CA LEU A 19 45.09 -15.46 33.06
C LEU A 19 43.74 -14.74 32.87
N LEU A 20 43.64 -13.43 33.14
CA LEU A 20 42.41 -12.65 32.94
C LEU A 20 42.39 -11.75 31.67
N SER A 21 43.42 -11.91 30.81
CA SER A 21 43.53 -11.07 29.59
C SER A 21 43.05 -11.76 28.30
N ALA A 22 42.26 -12.85 28.39
CA ALA A 22 41.91 -13.64 27.20
C ALA A 22 40.42 -13.76 26.92
N CYS A 23 39.61 -12.75 27.27
CA CYS A 23 38.23 -12.63 26.79
C CYS A 23 37.86 -11.14 26.67
N ALA A 24 38.62 -10.37 25.92
CA ALA A 24 38.05 -9.20 25.27
C ALA A 24 37.20 -9.72 24.09
N PRO A 25 35.93 -9.34 23.97
CA PRO A 25 35.20 -9.66 22.76
C PRO A 25 36.01 -9.08 21.60
N GLN A 26 36.44 -9.95 20.69
CA GLN A 26 37.07 -9.54 19.44
C GLN A 26 36.05 -8.65 18.76
N GLN A 27 36.28 -7.34 18.68
CA GLN A 27 35.47 -6.48 17.86
C GLN A 27 35.54 -7.08 16.45
N ALA A 28 34.42 -7.62 15.99
CA ALA A 28 34.30 -8.06 14.62
C ALA A 28 34.69 -6.87 13.74
N GLY A 29 35.66 -7.05 12.85
CA GLY A 29 36.04 -6.03 11.89
C GLY A 29 34.84 -5.62 11.05
N PRO A 30 34.93 -4.51 10.30
CA PRO A 30 33.85 -4.10 9.43
C PRO A 30 33.47 -5.25 8.49
N VAL A 31 32.17 -5.53 8.39
CA VAL A 31 31.64 -6.54 7.46
C VAL A 31 32.00 -6.09 6.04
N THR A 32 32.60 -6.96 5.26
CA THR A 32 32.98 -6.68 3.86
C THR A 32 32.45 -7.78 2.96
N LEU A 33 32.07 -7.40 1.75
CA LEU A 33 31.73 -8.31 0.65
C LEU A 33 32.96 -8.57 -0.20
N ASP A 34 33.04 -9.75 -0.82
CA ASP A 34 34.16 -10.17 -1.64
C ASP A 34 33.66 -10.72 -2.98
N PRO A 35 34.01 -10.08 -4.13
CA PRO A 35 33.60 -10.58 -5.44
C PRO A 35 34.07 -11.99 -5.78
N SER A 36 35.11 -12.46 -5.11
CA SER A 36 35.60 -13.84 -5.29
C SER A 36 34.75 -14.91 -4.60
N THR A 37 33.91 -14.49 -3.65
CA THR A 37 32.99 -15.34 -2.89
C THR A 37 31.62 -14.66 -2.77
N PRO A 38 30.85 -14.59 -3.89
CA PRO A 38 29.60 -13.84 -3.92
C PRO A 38 28.57 -14.34 -2.92
N VAL A 39 27.84 -13.39 -2.33
CA VAL A 39 26.68 -13.64 -1.46
C VAL A 39 25.43 -13.64 -2.32
N SER A 40 24.66 -14.73 -2.30
CA SER A 40 23.35 -14.80 -2.94
C SER A 40 22.26 -14.39 -1.96
N ILE A 41 21.35 -13.51 -2.39
CA ILE A 41 20.19 -13.08 -1.63
C ILE A 41 18.92 -13.34 -2.41
N GLU A 42 17.94 -13.92 -1.75
CA GLU A 42 16.59 -14.09 -2.26
C GLU A 42 15.71 -12.91 -1.86
N ILE A 43 14.87 -12.45 -2.83
CA ILE A 43 13.86 -11.41 -2.61
C ILE A 43 12.49 -11.97 -2.99
N TRP A 44 11.53 -11.94 -2.06
CA TRP A 44 10.15 -12.31 -2.34
C TRP A 44 9.27 -11.06 -2.49
N HIS A 45 8.50 -11.00 -3.57
CA HIS A 45 7.64 -9.86 -3.89
C HIS A 45 6.30 -10.30 -4.48
N TYR A 46 5.36 -9.35 -4.61
CA TYR A 46 4.03 -9.56 -5.20
C TYR A 46 3.82 -8.78 -6.51
N TYR A 47 4.89 -8.21 -7.08
CA TYR A 47 4.78 -7.51 -8.36
C TYR A 47 4.31 -8.46 -9.46
N ASN A 48 3.45 -7.97 -10.35
CA ASN A 48 2.95 -8.71 -11.52
C ASN A 48 2.87 -7.79 -12.74
N GLY A 49 2.60 -8.37 -13.92
CA GLY A 49 2.49 -7.60 -15.18
C GLY A 49 3.69 -6.67 -15.43
N PRO A 50 3.44 -5.40 -15.83
CA PRO A 50 4.51 -4.42 -16.10
C PRO A 50 5.43 -4.18 -14.90
N GLN A 51 4.90 -4.21 -13.69
CA GLN A 51 5.66 -3.99 -12.45
C GLN A 51 6.72 -5.08 -12.24
N LYS A 52 6.33 -6.35 -12.47
CA LYS A 52 7.29 -7.47 -12.38
C LYS A 52 8.38 -7.36 -13.44
N LEU A 53 8.03 -7.07 -14.68
CA LEU A 53 9.00 -6.92 -15.76
C LEU A 53 10.03 -5.83 -15.43
N ALA A 54 9.57 -4.67 -14.96
CA ALA A 54 10.44 -3.57 -14.57
C ALA A 54 11.36 -3.94 -13.39
N PHE A 55 10.85 -4.68 -12.41
CA PHE A 55 11.64 -5.13 -11.27
C PHE A 55 12.69 -6.17 -11.68
N ASP A 56 12.30 -7.15 -12.50
CA ASP A 56 13.21 -8.19 -13.02
C ASP A 56 14.35 -7.57 -13.84
N GLU A 57 14.08 -6.54 -14.68
CA GLU A 57 15.10 -5.80 -15.44
C GLU A 57 16.06 -5.05 -14.51
N LEU A 58 15.58 -4.43 -13.43
CA LEU A 58 16.43 -3.77 -12.45
C LEU A 58 17.30 -4.77 -11.68
N VAL A 59 16.77 -5.91 -11.30
CA VAL A 59 17.54 -7.00 -10.65
C VAL A 59 18.64 -7.50 -11.59
N ALA A 60 18.33 -7.76 -12.86
CA ALA A 60 19.32 -8.17 -13.84
C ALA A 60 20.43 -7.10 -14.00
N HIS A 61 20.04 -5.83 -14.12
CA HIS A 61 21.00 -4.73 -14.24
C HIS A 61 21.88 -4.58 -12.97
N PHE A 62 21.33 -4.75 -11.78
CA PHE A 62 22.11 -4.77 -10.54
C PHE A 62 23.16 -5.90 -10.59
N ASN A 63 22.73 -7.11 -10.93
CA ASN A 63 23.62 -8.28 -10.97
C ASN A 63 24.77 -8.12 -11.98
N GLU A 64 24.51 -7.47 -13.12
CA GLU A 64 25.51 -7.22 -14.18
C GLU A 64 26.48 -6.07 -13.85
N THR A 65 26.15 -5.23 -12.86
CA THR A 65 26.91 -4.03 -12.51
C THR A 65 27.42 -4.09 -11.07
N VAL A 66 26.72 -3.42 -10.15
CA VAL A 66 27.13 -3.31 -8.74
C VAL A 66 27.21 -4.66 -8.06
N GLY A 67 26.31 -5.59 -8.40
CA GLY A 67 26.33 -6.95 -7.88
C GLY A 67 27.62 -7.68 -8.24
N GLN A 68 28.02 -7.62 -9.52
CA GLN A 68 29.29 -8.21 -9.98
C GLN A 68 30.50 -7.55 -9.31
N GLU A 69 30.49 -6.21 -9.19
CA GLU A 69 31.62 -5.46 -8.59
C GLU A 69 31.80 -5.75 -7.10
N GLN A 70 30.70 -5.97 -6.37
CA GLN A 70 30.70 -6.16 -4.91
C GLN A 70 30.57 -7.60 -4.46
N GLY A 71 30.34 -8.55 -5.36
CA GLY A 71 30.13 -9.94 -5.02
C GLY A 71 28.75 -10.18 -4.43
N ILE A 72 27.70 -9.65 -5.06
CA ILE A 72 26.30 -9.86 -4.68
C ILE A 72 25.55 -10.45 -5.86
N VAL A 73 24.75 -11.48 -5.62
CA VAL A 73 23.81 -12.05 -6.59
C VAL A 73 22.41 -11.94 -6.00
N VAL A 74 21.50 -11.27 -6.71
CA VAL A 74 20.09 -11.10 -6.32
C VAL A 74 19.22 -12.01 -7.17
N GLU A 75 18.39 -12.82 -6.51
CA GLU A 75 17.36 -13.64 -7.12
C GLU A 75 15.97 -13.18 -6.62
N ALA A 76 15.10 -12.75 -7.53
CA ALA A 76 13.78 -12.22 -7.19
C ALA A 76 12.66 -13.18 -7.58
N PHE A 77 11.76 -13.49 -6.65
CA PHE A 77 10.67 -14.45 -6.83
C PHE A 77 9.31 -13.80 -6.56
N GLY A 78 8.46 -13.78 -7.59
CA GLY A 78 7.06 -13.38 -7.44
C GLY A 78 6.27 -14.45 -6.69
N GLN A 79 5.65 -14.08 -5.58
CA GLN A 79 4.87 -14.95 -4.71
C GLN A 79 3.35 -14.82 -4.92
N GLY A 80 2.93 -14.36 -6.10
CA GLY A 80 1.53 -14.11 -6.40
C GLY A 80 1.05 -12.73 -5.92
N ASN A 81 -0.02 -12.68 -5.16
CA ASN A 81 -0.54 -11.44 -4.57
C ASN A 81 -0.03 -11.24 -3.13
N VAL A 82 -0.41 -10.11 -2.51
CA VAL A 82 0.00 -9.75 -1.15
C VAL A 82 -0.37 -10.83 -0.12
N ASN A 83 -1.58 -11.42 -0.23
CA ASN A 83 -2.04 -12.44 0.71
C ASN A 83 -1.28 -13.77 0.53
N GLU A 84 -0.97 -14.12 -0.71
CA GLU A 84 -0.17 -15.32 -1.02
C GLU A 84 1.28 -15.15 -0.54
N LEU A 85 1.89 -13.99 -0.76
CA LEU A 85 3.20 -13.67 -0.21
C LEU A 85 3.22 -13.77 1.32
N PHE A 86 2.24 -13.17 2.00
CA PHE A 86 2.10 -13.25 3.45
C PHE A 86 2.02 -14.72 3.94
N GLN A 87 1.17 -15.53 3.27
CA GLN A 87 1.01 -16.93 3.62
C GLN A 87 2.32 -17.71 3.41
N ASN A 88 3.04 -17.46 2.31
CA ASN A 88 4.31 -18.12 2.00
C ASN A 88 5.40 -17.76 3.02
N ILE A 89 5.51 -16.49 3.42
CA ILE A 89 6.41 -16.07 4.50
C ILE A 89 6.05 -16.76 5.81
N HIS A 90 4.77 -16.77 6.17
CA HIS A 90 4.31 -17.42 7.40
C HIS A 90 4.59 -18.93 7.39
N ASP A 91 4.43 -19.59 6.27
CA ASP A 91 4.71 -21.02 6.11
C ASP A 91 6.21 -21.32 6.18
N ALA A 92 7.05 -20.50 5.54
CA ALA A 92 8.51 -20.61 5.59
C ALA A 92 9.05 -20.42 7.01
N VAL A 93 8.63 -19.34 7.69
CA VAL A 93 9.03 -19.01 9.06
C VAL A 93 8.62 -20.11 10.07
N ASN A 94 7.51 -20.79 9.83
CA ASN A 94 7.04 -21.90 10.68
C ASN A 94 7.55 -23.26 10.23
N ASN A 95 8.47 -23.34 9.26
CA ASN A 95 9.03 -24.57 8.72
C ASN A 95 7.95 -25.59 8.33
N LYS A 96 6.85 -25.15 7.71
CA LYS A 96 5.82 -26.07 7.25
C LYS A 96 6.36 -27.02 6.20
N VAL A 97 5.86 -28.24 6.19
CA VAL A 97 6.27 -29.26 5.23
C VAL A 97 5.97 -28.76 3.80
N GLY A 98 7.00 -28.67 2.97
CA GLY A 98 6.91 -28.19 1.60
C GLY A 98 7.05 -26.66 1.44
N ALA A 99 7.22 -25.91 2.51
CA ALA A 99 7.57 -24.50 2.42
C ALA A 99 9.03 -24.31 1.96
N SER A 100 9.29 -23.22 1.25
CA SER A 100 10.64 -22.79 0.87
C SER A 100 11.41 -22.30 2.11
N GLU A 101 12.73 -22.12 1.96
CA GLU A 101 13.52 -21.40 2.95
C GLU A 101 13.09 -19.93 3.02
N VAL A 102 13.34 -19.30 4.17
CA VAL A 102 12.98 -17.88 4.37
C VAL A 102 13.91 -17.01 3.51
N PRO A 103 13.40 -16.07 2.72
CA PRO A 103 14.23 -15.20 1.88
C PRO A 103 15.02 -14.19 2.72
N ALA A 104 16.07 -13.60 2.16
CA ALA A 104 16.80 -12.52 2.83
C ALA A 104 15.93 -11.24 2.96
N ILE A 105 15.14 -10.93 1.93
CA ILE A 105 14.26 -9.75 1.87
C ILE A 105 12.87 -10.18 1.39
N PHE A 106 11.83 -9.56 1.90
CA PHE A 106 10.49 -9.73 1.36
C PHE A 106 9.69 -8.43 1.39
N ALA A 107 8.81 -8.27 0.41
CA ALA A 107 7.87 -7.15 0.38
C ALA A 107 6.79 -7.37 1.45
N ALA A 108 6.58 -6.39 2.31
CA ALA A 108 5.65 -6.54 3.43
C ALA A 108 5.01 -5.21 3.85
N TYR A 109 3.85 -5.34 4.44
CA TYR A 109 3.21 -4.29 5.23
C TYR A 109 3.56 -4.45 6.70
N THR A 110 3.38 -3.39 7.46
CA THR A 110 3.74 -3.30 8.88
C THR A 110 3.08 -4.38 9.74
N ASP A 111 1.83 -4.74 9.43
CA ASP A 111 1.08 -5.79 10.12
C ASP A 111 1.73 -7.18 9.98
N THR A 112 2.30 -7.48 8.82
CA THR A 112 3.02 -8.74 8.57
C THR A 112 4.34 -8.80 9.34
N VAL A 113 5.08 -7.68 9.32
CA VAL A 113 6.42 -7.62 9.94
C VAL A 113 6.33 -7.57 11.45
N TYR A 114 5.28 -6.95 12.00
CA TYR A 114 5.05 -6.87 13.44
C TYR A 114 5.08 -8.25 14.12
N ASP A 115 4.42 -9.25 13.53
CA ASP A 115 4.41 -10.61 14.09
C ASP A 115 5.78 -11.30 14.04
N LEU A 116 6.60 -10.98 13.03
CA LEU A 116 7.97 -11.51 12.90
C LEU A 116 8.94 -10.79 13.83
N ASP A 117 8.76 -9.50 14.05
CA ASP A 117 9.56 -8.73 15.01
C ASP A 117 9.41 -9.25 16.43
N GLN A 118 8.18 -9.54 16.88
CA GLN A 118 7.92 -10.15 18.19
C GLN A 118 8.64 -11.49 18.40
N ARG A 119 9.14 -12.09 17.34
CA ARG A 119 9.92 -13.34 17.33
C ARG A 119 11.42 -13.11 17.12
N ASN A 120 11.88 -11.86 17.06
CA ASN A 120 13.25 -11.43 16.74
C ASN A 120 13.74 -11.98 15.39
N MET A 121 12.88 -12.05 14.38
CA MET A 121 13.21 -12.58 13.06
C MET A 121 13.49 -11.49 12.02
N VAL A 122 13.36 -10.23 12.40
CA VAL A 122 13.60 -9.07 11.53
C VAL A 122 14.87 -8.35 11.98
N ALA A 123 15.66 -7.88 11.02
CA ALA A 123 16.83 -7.04 11.27
C ALA A 123 16.50 -5.57 11.04
N ALA A 124 16.86 -4.71 11.98
CA ALA A 124 16.66 -3.27 11.85
C ALA A 124 17.60 -2.65 10.81
N PHE A 125 17.06 -1.86 9.92
CA PHE A 125 17.79 -1.13 8.87
C PHE A 125 18.71 -0.04 9.44
N ASP A 126 18.47 0.46 10.65
CA ASP A 126 19.32 1.46 11.31
C ASP A 126 20.78 1.00 11.47
N ARG A 127 21.05 -0.30 11.36
CA ARG A 127 22.42 -0.84 11.37
C ARG A 127 23.18 -0.56 10.06
N TYR A 128 22.46 -0.36 8.97
CA TYR A 128 22.98 -0.30 7.59
C TYR A 128 22.74 1.04 6.91
N PHE A 129 21.75 1.80 7.36
CA PHE A 129 21.43 3.14 6.86
C PHE A 129 21.83 4.18 7.89
N THR A 130 22.54 5.21 7.44
CA THR A 130 22.83 6.39 8.26
C THR A 130 21.60 7.29 8.36
N GLU A 131 21.53 8.11 9.41
CA GLU A 131 20.48 9.14 9.54
C GLU A 131 20.43 10.08 8.33
N GLN A 132 21.58 10.39 7.72
CA GLN A 132 21.64 11.22 6.53
C GLN A 132 20.97 10.53 5.34
N GLU A 133 21.25 9.24 5.10
CA GLU A 133 20.60 8.47 4.03
C GLU A 133 19.10 8.37 4.26
N LEU A 134 18.65 8.11 5.50
CA LEU A 134 17.23 8.04 5.84
C LEU A 134 16.53 9.39 5.67
N SER A 135 17.20 10.51 5.92
CA SER A 135 16.63 11.86 5.75
C SER A 135 16.32 12.22 4.28
N GLU A 136 16.86 11.48 3.31
CA GLU A 136 16.54 11.63 1.89
C GLU A 136 15.15 11.08 1.53
N TYR A 137 14.64 10.14 2.32
CA TYR A 137 13.32 9.54 2.10
C TYR A 137 12.20 10.47 2.55
N VAL A 138 11.00 10.23 2.04
CA VAL A 138 9.79 10.91 2.52
C VAL A 138 9.57 10.52 3.99
N ASP A 139 9.46 11.50 4.87
CA ASP A 139 9.46 11.28 6.32
C ASP A 139 8.32 10.35 6.77
N ALA A 140 7.14 10.52 6.19
CA ALA A 140 5.97 9.68 6.49
C ALA A 140 6.18 8.21 6.09
N TYR A 141 6.95 7.94 5.04
CA TYR A 141 7.26 6.57 4.62
C TYR A 141 8.24 5.89 5.57
N ILE A 142 9.21 6.65 6.11
CA ILE A 142 10.12 6.13 7.17
C ILE A 142 9.35 5.92 8.47
N ALA A 143 8.44 6.84 8.82
CA ALA A 143 7.64 6.73 10.04
C ALA A 143 6.77 5.47 10.06
N GLU A 144 6.19 5.07 8.92
CA GLU A 144 5.42 3.83 8.80
C GLU A 144 6.27 2.57 9.09
N GLY A 145 7.56 2.59 8.71
CA GLY A 145 8.48 1.47 8.95
C GLY A 145 8.98 1.34 10.39
N ARG A 146 8.65 2.30 11.27
CA ARG A 146 9.04 2.35 12.69
C ARG A 146 7.84 2.08 13.59
N PHE A 147 7.56 0.84 13.86
CA PHE A 147 6.35 0.43 14.60
C PHE A 147 6.64 -0.35 15.88
N ASP A 148 7.90 -0.73 16.14
CA ASP A 148 8.32 -1.35 17.40
C ASP A 148 8.38 -0.32 18.55
N GLU A 149 8.49 -0.77 19.80
CA GLU A 149 8.60 0.11 20.98
C GLU A 149 9.93 0.87 21.04
N ALA A 150 10.97 0.34 20.41
CA ALA A 150 12.29 0.95 20.37
C ALA A 150 12.40 2.03 19.26
N GLY A 151 11.46 2.09 18.33
CA GLY A 151 11.48 2.98 17.18
C GLY A 151 12.48 2.55 16.10
N SER A 152 12.83 1.26 16.05
CA SER A 152 13.71 0.68 15.03
C SER A 152 13.05 0.73 13.66
N LEU A 153 13.84 0.95 12.60
CA LEU A 153 13.35 0.88 11.23
C LEU A 153 13.37 -0.58 10.73
N GLU A 154 12.23 -1.22 10.69
CA GLU A 154 12.09 -2.62 10.32
C GLU A 154 11.56 -2.84 8.91
N ILE A 155 10.99 -1.80 8.32
CA ILE A 155 10.59 -1.77 6.91
C ILE A 155 11.20 -0.55 6.25
N ILE A 156 11.97 -0.76 5.18
CA ILE A 156 12.45 0.32 4.33
C ILE A 156 11.46 0.53 3.16
N PRO A 157 10.97 1.74 2.92
CA PRO A 157 10.13 2.01 1.76
C PRO A 157 10.95 1.85 0.47
N THR A 158 10.37 1.19 -0.54
CA THR A 158 11.04 0.94 -1.83
C THR A 158 10.23 1.44 -3.01
N ALA A 159 8.91 1.27 -2.96
CA ALA A 159 7.97 1.71 -4.00
C ALA A 159 6.60 1.91 -3.35
N LYS A 160 6.13 3.14 -3.30
CA LYS A 160 4.88 3.50 -2.61
C LYS A 160 3.77 3.80 -3.61
N ALA A 161 2.56 3.88 -3.13
CA ALA A 161 1.38 4.29 -3.87
C ALA A 161 0.44 5.09 -2.95
N THR A 162 -0.58 5.68 -3.53
CA THR A 162 -1.72 6.26 -2.82
C THR A 162 -3.00 5.96 -3.60
N GLU A 163 -4.14 6.37 -3.09
CA GLU A 163 -5.39 6.31 -3.83
C GLU A 163 -5.60 7.56 -4.67
N ILE A 164 -6.16 7.37 -5.86
CA ILE A 164 -6.55 8.41 -6.80
C ILE A 164 -7.96 8.14 -7.33
N LEU A 165 -8.66 9.20 -7.72
CA LEU A 165 -9.92 9.13 -8.44
C LEU A 165 -9.65 9.20 -9.94
N MET A 166 -10.04 8.16 -10.67
CA MET A 166 -9.96 8.08 -12.13
C MET A 166 -11.36 8.15 -12.73
N VAL A 167 -11.54 8.97 -13.76
CA VAL A 167 -12.84 9.24 -14.38
C VAL A 167 -12.75 9.03 -15.90
N ASN A 168 -13.69 8.30 -16.46
CA ASN A 168 -13.97 8.29 -17.90
C ASN A 168 -14.55 9.65 -18.28
N LYS A 169 -13.67 10.54 -18.71
CA LYS A 169 -14.03 11.92 -19.04
C LYS A 169 -14.99 12.02 -20.22
N THR A 170 -14.91 11.10 -21.16
CA THR A 170 -15.78 11.07 -22.34
C THR A 170 -17.26 10.89 -21.95
N ASP A 171 -17.55 9.94 -21.06
CA ASP A 171 -18.92 9.71 -20.59
C ASP A 171 -19.34 10.76 -19.56
N TRP A 172 -18.40 11.23 -18.74
CA TRP A 172 -18.61 12.38 -17.87
C TRP A 172 -19.07 13.63 -18.67
N ASP A 173 -18.39 13.96 -19.75
CA ASP A 173 -18.71 15.17 -20.53
C ASP A 173 -20.10 15.09 -21.14
N ARG A 174 -20.59 13.92 -21.55
CA ARG A 174 -21.97 13.71 -22.01
C ARG A 174 -22.99 14.01 -20.90
N PHE A 175 -22.74 13.41 -19.73
CA PHE A 175 -23.58 13.64 -18.56
C PHE A 175 -23.58 15.11 -18.13
N ALA A 176 -22.40 15.74 -18.04
CA ALA A 176 -22.25 17.13 -17.62
C ALA A 176 -22.89 18.12 -18.59
N ALA A 177 -22.85 17.83 -19.89
CA ALA A 177 -23.48 18.71 -20.93
C ALA A 177 -24.98 18.79 -20.74
N GLU A 178 -25.66 17.74 -20.29
CA GLU A 178 -27.11 17.70 -20.12
C GLU A 178 -27.55 18.12 -18.72
N THR A 179 -26.74 17.90 -17.70
CA THR A 179 -27.12 18.11 -16.29
C THR A 179 -26.48 19.35 -15.66
N GLY A 180 -25.40 19.86 -16.23
CA GLY A 180 -24.60 20.95 -15.65
C GLY A 180 -23.67 20.48 -14.51
N ALA A 181 -23.46 19.16 -14.34
CA ALA A 181 -22.57 18.59 -13.31
C ALA A 181 -21.14 19.15 -13.44
N GLN A 182 -20.50 19.37 -12.31
CA GLN A 182 -19.14 19.93 -12.25
C GLN A 182 -18.15 18.91 -11.68
N LEU A 183 -17.00 18.70 -12.34
CA LEU A 183 -15.92 17.82 -11.86
C LEU A 183 -15.44 18.18 -10.45
N ALA A 184 -15.49 19.46 -10.09
CA ALA A 184 -15.12 19.92 -8.75
C ALA A 184 -15.98 19.29 -7.62
N SER A 185 -17.22 18.89 -7.91
CA SER A 185 -18.08 18.19 -6.95
C SER A 185 -17.54 16.81 -6.57
N LEU A 186 -16.70 16.19 -7.40
CA LEU A 186 -16.08 14.89 -7.13
C LEU A 186 -14.92 14.97 -6.13
N GLN A 187 -14.52 16.15 -5.69
CA GLN A 187 -13.42 16.32 -4.73
C GLN A 187 -13.83 15.98 -3.29
N THR A 188 -15.12 15.94 -3.01
CA THR A 188 -15.64 15.52 -1.70
C THR A 188 -16.46 14.23 -1.83
N ILE A 189 -16.44 13.42 -0.77
CA ILE A 189 -17.19 12.17 -0.71
C ILE A 189 -18.71 12.47 -0.81
N GLU A 190 -19.18 13.47 -0.09
CA GLU A 190 -20.59 13.88 -0.17
C GLU A 190 -20.99 14.35 -1.57
N GLY A 191 -20.14 15.16 -2.20
CA GLY A 191 -20.38 15.62 -3.57
C GLY A 191 -20.35 14.47 -4.58
N LEU A 192 -19.44 13.52 -4.40
CA LEU A 192 -19.40 12.29 -5.21
C LEU A 192 -20.71 11.49 -5.09
N VAL A 193 -21.26 11.36 -3.88
CA VAL A 193 -22.57 10.68 -3.65
C VAL A 193 -23.71 11.42 -4.38
N GLU A 194 -23.78 12.73 -4.23
CA GLU A 194 -24.82 13.54 -4.90
C GLU A 194 -24.74 13.42 -6.42
N ILE A 195 -23.54 13.50 -6.97
CA ILE A 195 -23.32 13.38 -8.42
C ILE A 195 -23.63 11.96 -8.91
N SER A 196 -23.27 10.93 -8.13
CA SER A 196 -23.55 9.53 -8.49
C SER A 196 -25.07 9.26 -8.52
N LYS A 197 -25.83 9.85 -7.60
CA LYS A 197 -27.29 9.84 -7.64
C LYS A 197 -27.83 10.53 -8.90
N ALA A 198 -27.30 11.71 -9.23
CA ALA A 198 -27.72 12.45 -10.42
C ALA A 198 -27.42 11.67 -11.70
N TYR A 199 -26.26 10.99 -11.76
CA TYR A 199 -25.88 10.15 -12.90
C TYR A 199 -26.81 8.94 -13.05
N TYR A 200 -27.15 8.26 -11.95
CA TYR A 200 -28.11 7.16 -11.96
C TYR A 200 -29.45 7.60 -12.51
N LEU A 201 -30.02 8.70 -12.02
CA LEU A 201 -31.29 9.24 -12.49
C LEU A 201 -31.23 9.72 -13.95
N TRP A 202 -30.10 10.27 -14.38
CA TRP A 202 -29.92 10.69 -15.77
C TRP A 202 -29.86 9.50 -16.74
N THR A 203 -29.20 8.41 -16.35
CA THR A 203 -29.15 7.17 -17.16
C THR A 203 -30.51 6.45 -17.17
N ASP A 204 -31.20 6.37 -16.03
CA ASP A 204 -32.55 5.80 -15.92
C ASP A 204 -33.56 6.52 -16.83
N ALA A 205 -33.48 7.85 -16.90
CA ALA A 205 -34.35 8.65 -17.77
C ALA A 205 -34.13 8.38 -19.27
N GLN A 206 -33.04 7.72 -19.68
CA GLN A 206 -32.80 7.36 -21.10
C GLN A 206 -33.56 6.10 -21.52
N THR A 207 -34.05 5.31 -20.56
CA THR A 207 -34.82 4.07 -20.76
C THR A 207 -36.21 4.14 -20.09
N PRO A 208 -37.06 5.10 -20.46
CA PRO A 208 -38.31 5.38 -19.73
C PRO A 208 -39.30 4.23 -19.68
N ASP A 209 -39.15 3.24 -20.53
CA ASP A 209 -39.96 2.01 -20.55
C ASP A 209 -39.46 0.93 -19.52
N VAL A 210 -38.29 1.15 -18.93
CA VAL A 210 -37.67 0.24 -17.91
C VAL A 210 -37.24 1.08 -16.70
N PRO A 211 -38.15 1.36 -15.77
CA PRO A 211 -37.86 2.21 -14.63
C PRO A 211 -36.87 1.51 -13.67
N ASP A 212 -36.11 2.32 -12.96
CA ASP A 212 -35.13 1.87 -11.95
C ASP A 212 -33.91 1.08 -12.52
N ASP A 213 -33.59 1.23 -13.83
CA ASP A 213 -32.46 0.59 -14.50
C ASP A 213 -31.24 1.51 -14.67
N GLY A 214 -31.20 2.62 -13.93
CA GLY A 214 -30.08 3.56 -13.94
C GLY A 214 -28.74 2.89 -13.64
N LYS A 215 -27.68 3.41 -14.25
CA LYS A 215 -26.31 2.88 -14.10
C LYS A 215 -25.60 3.45 -12.87
N ALA A 216 -24.81 2.62 -12.23
CA ALA A 216 -23.88 3.08 -11.22
C ALA A 216 -22.84 4.02 -11.86
N MET A 217 -22.50 5.09 -11.15
CA MET A 217 -21.45 6.01 -11.59
C MET A 217 -20.08 5.61 -11.10
N PHE A 218 -20.00 5.13 -9.86
CA PHE A 218 -18.76 5.05 -9.10
C PHE A 218 -18.59 3.70 -8.42
N GLY A 219 -17.33 3.27 -8.30
CA GLY A 219 -16.91 2.16 -7.46
C GLY A 219 -15.55 2.42 -6.84
N ARG A 220 -15.22 1.68 -5.79
CA ARG A 220 -13.89 1.75 -5.19
C ARG A 220 -13.35 0.39 -4.85
N ASP A 221 -12.03 0.27 -4.97
CA ASP A 221 -11.25 -0.81 -4.39
C ASP A 221 -10.85 -0.45 -2.94
N ALA A 222 -10.29 -1.38 -2.19
CA ALA A 222 -9.70 -1.19 -0.86
C ALA A 222 -10.63 -0.50 0.17
N MET A 223 -11.70 -1.18 0.57
CA MET A 223 -12.67 -0.69 1.55
C MET A 223 -12.06 -0.40 2.93
N ALA A 224 -11.04 -1.15 3.34
CA ALA A 224 -10.31 -0.86 4.58
C ALA A 224 -9.70 0.54 4.56
N ASN A 225 -9.17 0.98 3.41
CA ASN A 225 -8.64 2.33 3.28
C ASN A 225 -9.72 3.41 3.39
N TYR A 226 -10.91 3.17 2.84
CA TYR A 226 -12.05 4.07 3.00
C TYR A 226 -12.43 4.28 4.46
N ILE A 227 -12.48 3.19 5.23
CA ILE A 227 -12.83 3.22 6.64
C ILE A 227 -11.73 3.91 7.44
N ILE A 228 -10.48 3.49 7.28
CA ILE A 228 -9.33 3.99 8.03
C ILE A 228 -9.09 5.47 7.75
N LEU A 229 -8.91 5.84 6.48
CA LEU A 229 -8.65 7.23 6.10
C LEU A 229 -9.85 8.12 6.36
N GLY A 230 -11.06 7.63 6.04
CA GLY A 230 -12.30 8.38 6.27
C GLY A 230 -12.55 8.65 7.76
N TYR A 231 -12.26 7.70 8.63
CA TYR A 231 -12.33 7.92 10.08
C TYR A 231 -11.32 8.99 10.53
N HIS A 232 -10.08 8.90 10.05
CA HIS A 232 -9.06 9.93 10.32
C HIS A 232 -9.50 11.32 9.82
N GLN A 233 -10.03 11.42 8.61
CA GLN A 233 -10.53 12.67 8.03
C GLN A 233 -11.67 13.29 8.85
N LEU A 234 -12.53 12.47 9.45
CA LEU A 234 -13.69 12.91 10.22
C LEU A 234 -13.35 13.28 11.66
N THR A 235 -12.37 12.63 12.26
CA THR A 235 -12.06 12.76 13.69
C THR A 235 -10.71 13.41 13.99
N GLY A 236 -9.77 13.39 13.05
CA GLY A 236 -8.36 13.75 13.24
C GLY A 236 -7.56 12.71 14.04
N GLY A 237 -8.16 11.55 14.35
CA GLY A 237 -7.54 10.48 15.16
C GLY A 237 -7.34 9.18 14.39
N SER A 238 -6.72 8.20 15.06
CA SER A 238 -6.61 6.83 14.61
C SER A 238 -7.87 6.02 14.94
N LEU A 239 -8.17 5.01 14.12
CA LEU A 239 -9.29 4.11 14.37
C LEU A 239 -9.00 3.15 15.53
N PHE A 240 -7.73 2.77 15.70
CA PHE A 240 -7.24 1.95 16.81
C PHE A 240 -6.29 2.78 17.67
N ASP A 241 -6.65 2.99 18.94
CA ASP A 241 -5.76 3.68 19.88
C ASP A 241 -4.80 2.67 20.53
N ARG A 242 -3.51 2.99 20.48
CA ARG A 242 -2.43 2.17 21.06
C ARG A 242 -1.80 2.90 22.23
N GLN A 243 -2.06 2.42 23.44
CA GLN A 243 -1.48 2.94 24.68
C GLN A 243 -0.90 1.80 25.51
N ASP A 244 0.36 1.92 25.92
CA ASP A 244 1.06 0.94 26.78
C ASP A 244 0.95 -0.51 26.30
N GLY A 245 1.07 -0.74 24.98
CA GLY A 245 0.95 -2.06 24.35
C GLY A 245 -0.48 -2.61 24.31
N LYS A 246 -1.48 -1.85 24.75
CA LYS A 246 -2.91 -2.21 24.63
C LYS A 246 -3.52 -1.49 23.46
N ILE A 247 -4.38 -2.21 22.76
CA ILE A 247 -5.20 -1.67 21.67
C ILE A 247 -6.61 -1.47 22.19
N THR A 248 -7.14 -0.28 21.97
CA THR A 248 -8.57 0.02 22.20
C THR A 248 -9.24 0.35 20.88
N PHE A 249 -10.45 -0.11 20.74
CA PHE A 249 -11.34 0.17 19.62
C PHE A 249 -12.63 0.78 20.20
N GLU A 250 -12.64 2.11 20.26
CA GLU A 250 -13.77 2.90 20.75
C GLU A 250 -14.14 3.95 19.70
N PRO A 251 -14.67 3.51 18.54
CA PRO A 251 -14.91 4.40 17.41
C PRO A 251 -15.99 5.43 17.71
N ASP A 252 -15.80 6.65 17.17
CA ASP A 252 -16.82 7.69 17.17
C ASP A 252 -18.03 7.24 16.32
N ALA A 253 -19.20 7.13 16.97
CA ALA A 253 -20.41 6.65 16.32
C ALA A 253 -20.89 7.59 15.20
N ALA A 254 -20.68 8.91 15.33
CA ALA A 254 -21.08 9.86 14.30
C ALA A 254 -20.19 9.75 13.06
N ALA A 255 -18.87 9.53 13.25
CA ALA A 255 -17.95 9.26 12.16
C ALA A 255 -18.30 7.96 11.43
N PHE A 256 -18.58 6.87 12.17
CA PHE A 256 -19.00 5.60 11.55
C PHE A 256 -20.33 5.73 10.82
N ARG A 257 -21.29 6.46 11.40
CA ARG A 257 -22.55 6.74 10.71
C ARG A 257 -22.31 7.48 9.41
N LYS A 258 -21.41 8.46 9.39
CA LYS A 258 -21.09 9.21 8.18
C LYS A 258 -20.40 8.35 7.13
N LEU A 259 -19.48 7.46 7.53
CA LEU A 259 -18.90 6.45 6.64
C LEU A 259 -19.99 5.55 6.03
N TRP A 260 -20.89 5.04 6.87
CA TRP A 260 -22.01 4.23 6.43
C TRP A 260 -22.91 4.95 5.41
N ASP A 261 -23.36 6.14 5.75
CA ASP A 261 -24.29 6.92 4.91
C ASP A 261 -23.69 7.27 3.54
N ASN A 262 -22.36 7.42 3.45
CA ASN A 262 -21.68 7.81 2.21
C ASN A 262 -21.11 6.63 1.40
N TYR A 263 -21.29 5.39 1.84
CA TYR A 263 -20.98 4.20 1.04
C TYR A 263 -22.17 3.25 0.92
N TYR A 264 -22.72 2.80 2.06
CA TYR A 264 -23.80 1.82 2.08
C TYR A 264 -25.06 2.35 1.38
N ILE A 265 -25.52 3.55 1.73
CA ILE A 265 -26.73 4.14 1.14
C ILE A 265 -26.59 4.32 -0.36
N PRO A 266 -25.52 4.92 -0.93
CA PRO A 266 -25.32 4.99 -2.37
C PRO A 266 -25.28 3.61 -3.04
N TYR A 267 -24.67 2.62 -2.39
CA TYR A 267 -24.52 1.27 -2.96
C TYR A 267 -25.87 0.54 -3.05
N ILE A 268 -26.65 0.53 -1.99
CA ILE A 268 -27.98 -0.12 -2.01
C ILE A 268 -28.99 0.55 -2.93
N ASN A 269 -28.80 1.85 -3.23
CA ASN A 269 -29.57 2.55 -4.23
C ASN A 269 -29.10 2.28 -5.68
N GLY A 270 -27.92 1.66 -5.89
CA GLY A 270 -27.34 1.41 -7.20
C GLY A 270 -26.58 2.60 -7.80
N TRP A 271 -26.33 3.66 -7.00
CA TRP A 271 -25.51 4.80 -7.46
C TRP A 271 -24.03 4.45 -7.47
N PHE A 272 -23.59 3.57 -6.56
CA PHE A 272 -22.30 2.93 -6.53
C PHE A 272 -22.43 1.47 -6.97
N GLY A 273 -21.36 0.88 -7.54
CA GLY A 273 -21.37 -0.49 -8.01
C GLY A 273 -20.00 -1.16 -7.94
N ALA A 274 -20.04 -2.49 -7.87
CA ALA A 274 -18.89 -3.37 -7.87
C ALA A 274 -19.32 -4.69 -8.54
N TYR A 275 -18.87 -4.94 -9.77
CA TYR A 275 -19.37 -6.06 -10.59
C TYR A 275 -18.25 -7.06 -10.90
N GLY A 276 -17.07 -6.59 -11.33
CA GLY A 276 -15.90 -7.41 -11.59
C GLY A 276 -14.98 -7.57 -10.37
N ARG A 277 -13.84 -8.21 -10.61
CA ARG A 277 -12.82 -8.38 -9.56
C ARG A 277 -12.22 -7.04 -9.11
N PHE A 278 -11.94 -6.16 -10.07
CA PHE A 278 -11.40 -4.82 -9.86
C PHE A 278 -12.30 -3.77 -10.49
N ARG A 279 -12.35 -2.57 -9.92
CA ARG A 279 -13.15 -1.46 -10.46
C ARG A 279 -12.70 -1.04 -11.87
N SER A 280 -11.42 -1.25 -12.20
CA SER A 280 -10.93 -1.07 -13.56
C SER A 280 -11.57 -2.03 -14.57
N ASP A 281 -12.04 -3.20 -14.15
CA ASP A 281 -12.77 -4.13 -15.03
C ASP A 281 -14.15 -3.57 -15.33
N ASP A 282 -14.85 -3.03 -14.33
CA ASP A 282 -16.16 -2.38 -14.49
C ASP A 282 -16.07 -1.12 -15.35
N ALA A 283 -14.96 -0.38 -15.26
CA ALA A 283 -14.71 0.77 -16.15
C ALA A 283 -14.46 0.34 -17.60
N LYS A 284 -13.86 -0.83 -17.85
CA LYS A 284 -13.65 -1.37 -19.22
C LYS A 284 -14.94 -1.74 -19.90
N THR A 285 -15.94 -2.18 -19.15
CA THR A 285 -17.26 -2.58 -19.65
C THR A 285 -18.27 -1.41 -19.68
N GLY A 286 -17.91 -0.27 -19.06
CA GLY A 286 -18.80 0.90 -18.97
C GLY A 286 -19.91 0.73 -17.93
N ASP A 287 -19.74 -0.20 -17.00
CA ASP A 287 -20.65 -0.40 -15.86
C ASP A 287 -20.52 0.70 -14.81
N ILE A 288 -19.33 1.32 -14.75
CA ILE A 288 -19.05 2.55 -14.00
C ILE A 288 -18.22 3.52 -14.84
N ILE A 289 -18.29 4.81 -14.54
CA ILE A 289 -17.48 5.84 -15.21
C ILE A 289 -16.42 6.48 -14.30
N ALA A 290 -16.45 6.20 -13.01
CA ALA A 290 -15.48 6.73 -12.06
C ALA A 290 -15.10 5.66 -11.04
N LEU A 291 -13.82 5.67 -10.64
CA LEU A 291 -13.34 4.74 -9.60
C LEU A 291 -12.26 5.36 -8.74
N VAL A 292 -12.21 4.95 -7.47
CA VAL A 292 -11.04 5.15 -6.62
C VAL A 292 -10.24 3.85 -6.55
N GLY A 293 -8.97 3.96 -6.85
CA GLY A 293 -8.03 2.85 -6.80
C GLY A 293 -6.59 3.33 -6.58
N SER A 294 -5.66 2.37 -6.50
CA SER A 294 -4.25 2.67 -6.31
C SER A 294 -3.62 3.35 -7.53
N THR A 295 -2.66 4.25 -7.31
CA THR A 295 -1.81 4.83 -8.36
C THR A 295 -1.21 3.74 -9.24
N SER A 296 -0.69 2.66 -8.65
CA SER A 296 -0.12 1.52 -9.38
C SER A 296 -1.14 0.78 -10.25
N GLY A 297 -2.43 0.99 -9.99
CA GLY A 297 -3.55 0.48 -10.80
C GLY A 297 -3.84 1.28 -12.06
N ALA A 298 -3.24 2.46 -12.25
CA ALA A 298 -3.54 3.34 -13.38
C ALA A 298 -3.26 2.70 -14.75
N TYR A 299 -2.34 1.77 -14.86
CA TYR A 299 -2.09 0.99 -16.08
C TYR A 299 -3.31 0.15 -16.54
N TYR A 300 -4.21 -0.15 -15.63
CA TYR A 300 -5.41 -0.96 -15.90
C TYR A 300 -6.65 -0.12 -16.20
N PHE A 301 -6.55 1.21 -16.02
CA PHE A 301 -7.63 2.12 -16.43
C PHE A 301 -7.76 2.10 -17.96
N PRO A 302 -8.99 1.93 -18.53
CA PRO A 302 -9.13 1.68 -19.95
C PRO A 302 -8.91 2.92 -20.80
N GLY A 303 -8.32 2.75 -21.98
CA GLY A 303 -8.32 3.77 -23.05
C GLY A 303 -9.54 3.66 -23.98
N LYS A 304 -10.38 2.65 -23.78
CA LYS A 304 -11.64 2.42 -24.51
C LYS A 304 -12.61 1.62 -23.65
N VAL A 305 -13.88 1.84 -23.83
CA VAL A 305 -14.95 1.00 -23.27
C VAL A 305 -15.35 -0.06 -24.30
N THR A 306 -15.67 -1.27 -23.83
CA THR A 306 -16.24 -2.36 -24.60
C THR A 306 -17.57 -2.76 -23.97
N LEU A 307 -18.67 -2.49 -24.63
CA LEU A 307 -20.01 -2.80 -24.14
C LEU A 307 -20.34 -4.29 -24.31
N ALA A 308 -21.42 -4.73 -23.67
CA ALA A 308 -21.88 -6.13 -23.71
C ALA A 308 -22.22 -6.65 -25.12
N ASP A 309 -22.50 -5.77 -26.08
CA ASP A 309 -22.76 -6.10 -27.49
C ASP A 309 -21.49 -6.05 -28.35
N ASP A 310 -20.31 -6.05 -27.75
CA ASP A 310 -18.99 -5.90 -28.37
C ASP A 310 -18.75 -4.53 -29.06
N THR A 311 -19.65 -3.57 -28.90
CA THR A 311 -19.41 -2.18 -29.35
C THR A 311 -18.29 -1.56 -28.54
N THR A 312 -17.33 -0.93 -29.22
CA THR A 312 -16.20 -0.26 -28.55
C THR A 312 -16.14 1.22 -28.91
N TYR A 313 -15.76 2.04 -27.95
CA TYR A 313 -15.45 3.45 -28.20
C TYR A 313 -14.26 3.92 -27.35
N PRO A 314 -13.41 4.82 -27.91
CA PRO A 314 -12.29 5.38 -27.17
C PRO A 314 -12.79 6.34 -26.08
N ILE A 315 -12.03 6.43 -24.98
CA ILE A 315 -12.31 7.38 -23.91
C ILE A 315 -11.08 8.21 -23.57
N GLU A 316 -11.32 9.43 -23.10
CA GLU A 316 -10.36 10.25 -22.41
C GLU A 316 -10.47 10.01 -20.91
N SER A 317 -9.34 10.15 -20.21
CA SER A 317 -9.27 10.09 -18.74
C SER A 317 -9.26 11.48 -18.12
N ALA A 318 -9.67 11.56 -16.86
CA ALA A 318 -9.33 12.65 -15.97
C ALA A 318 -8.97 12.03 -14.60
N VAL A 319 -7.88 12.47 -14.00
CA VAL A 319 -7.40 11.92 -12.73
C VAL A 319 -7.32 13.03 -11.69
N PHE A 320 -7.76 12.72 -10.47
CA PHE A 320 -7.79 13.64 -9.34
C PHE A 320 -7.25 12.93 -8.09
N PRO A 321 -6.85 13.67 -7.03
CA PRO A 321 -6.69 13.09 -5.71
C PRO A 321 -7.96 12.35 -5.29
N ALA A 322 -7.83 11.29 -4.49
CA ALA A 322 -9.00 10.61 -3.94
C ALA A 322 -9.87 11.61 -3.16
N PRO A 323 -11.21 11.53 -3.27
CA PRO A 323 -12.10 12.46 -2.58
C PRO A 323 -12.00 12.31 -1.07
N CYS A 324 -12.09 13.43 -0.35
CA CYS A 324 -12.14 13.45 1.10
C CYS A 324 -13.51 13.90 1.62
N PHE A 325 -13.78 13.71 2.92
CA PHE A 325 -14.98 14.27 3.52
C PHE A 325 -14.96 15.79 3.53
N ALA A 326 -16.10 16.41 3.32
CA ALA A 326 -16.20 17.86 3.24
C ALA A 326 -15.67 18.54 4.51
N GLY A 327 -14.72 19.47 4.35
CA GLY A 327 -14.10 20.21 5.44
C GLY A 327 -12.92 19.49 6.09
N CYS A 328 -12.49 18.32 5.63
CA CYS A 328 -11.28 17.66 6.11
C CYS A 328 -10.01 18.42 5.69
N ALA A 329 -8.92 18.22 6.42
CA ALA A 329 -7.59 18.56 5.93
C ALA A 329 -7.20 17.61 4.80
N PRO A 330 -6.47 18.08 3.76
CA PRO A 330 -6.00 17.21 2.69
C PRO A 330 -5.11 16.08 3.25
N SER A 331 -5.60 14.85 3.16
CA SER A 331 -4.90 13.66 3.63
C SER A 331 -5.07 12.51 2.62
N ALA A 332 -4.06 11.66 2.53
CA ALA A 332 -4.03 10.54 1.60
C ALA A 332 -3.48 9.30 2.30
N ILE A 333 -4.04 8.14 1.98
CA ILE A 333 -3.59 6.87 2.55
C ILE A 333 -2.25 6.45 1.92
N GLN A 334 -1.31 6.02 2.73
CA GLN A 334 -0.12 5.35 2.24
C GLN A 334 -0.46 3.93 1.78
N GLN A 335 -0.04 3.59 0.57
CA GLN A 335 -0.12 2.26 0.00
C GLN A 335 1.24 1.82 -0.55
N GLY A 336 1.33 0.57 -0.98
CA GLY A 336 2.58 -0.05 -1.44
C GLY A 336 3.40 -0.57 -0.25
N ALA A 337 3.74 -1.84 -0.32
CA ALA A 337 4.61 -2.46 0.68
C ALA A 337 6.01 -1.87 0.65
N GLY A 338 6.66 -1.82 1.79
CA GLY A 338 8.11 -1.69 1.86
C GLY A 338 8.79 -3.06 1.78
N MET A 339 10.07 -3.10 2.06
CA MET A 339 10.84 -4.33 2.17
C MET A 339 11.31 -4.52 3.61
N ALA A 340 11.11 -5.74 4.14
CA ALA A 340 11.64 -6.17 5.41
C ALA A 340 12.85 -7.06 5.21
N LEU A 341 13.80 -6.99 6.14
CA LEU A 341 15.05 -7.74 6.15
C LEU A 341 14.97 -8.85 7.22
N ILE A 342 15.09 -10.10 6.81
CA ILE A 342 15.17 -11.21 7.77
C ILE A 342 16.54 -11.20 8.48
N ALA A 343 16.51 -11.31 9.79
CA ALA A 343 17.72 -11.39 10.61
C ALA A 343 18.56 -12.63 10.22
N SER A 344 19.78 -12.39 9.78
CA SER A 344 20.68 -13.39 9.23
C SER A 344 22.16 -13.09 9.57
N ASP A 345 23.09 -13.66 8.85
CA ASP A 345 24.48 -13.28 8.99
C ASP A 345 24.76 -11.87 8.45
N PRO A 346 25.76 -11.15 8.99
CA PRO A 346 26.01 -9.76 8.62
C PRO A 346 26.40 -9.53 7.17
N GLN A 347 26.90 -10.53 6.43
CA GLN A 347 27.23 -10.38 5.00
C GLN A 347 25.97 -10.42 4.15
N THR A 348 25.04 -11.33 4.44
CA THR A 348 23.72 -11.40 3.81
C THR A 348 22.92 -10.13 4.06
N GLU A 349 22.88 -9.63 5.30
CA GLU A 349 22.19 -8.36 5.63
C GLU A 349 22.83 -7.17 4.91
N LEU A 350 24.16 -7.09 4.81
CA LEU A 350 24.87 -6.05 4.08
C LEU A 350 24.59 -6.13 2.56
N ALA A 351 24.61 -7.32 1.99
CA ALA A 351 24.31 -7.52 0.56
C ALA A 351 22.89 -7.08 0.23
N ALA A 352 21.93 -7.48 1.06
CA ALA A 352 20.51 -7.13 0.95
C ALA A 352 20.29 -5.60 1.00
N THR A 353 20.88 -4.93 1.99
CA THR A 353 20.76 -3.47 2.15
C THR A 353 21.49 -2.70 1.07
N THR A 354 22.59 -3.23 0.53
CA THR A 354 23.27 -2.66 -0.64
C THR A 354 22.38 -2.64 -1.87
N PHE A 355 21.66 -3.74 -2.15
CA PHE A 355 20.67 -3.76 -3.22
C PHE A 355 19.54 -2.75 -2.99
N LEU A 356 18.99 -2.65 -1.77
CA LEU A 356 17.89 -1.74 -1.47
C LEU A 356 18.31 -0.26 -1.61
N LYS A 357 19.52 0.11 -1.18
CA LYS A 357 20.08 1.45 -1.40
C LYS A 357 20.21 1.76 -2.88
N TRP A 358 20.70 0.79 -3.66
CA TRP A 358 20.83 0.93 -5.10
C TRP A 358 19.47 1.04 -5.79
N PHE A 359 18.50 0.20 -5.42
CA PHE A 359 17.14 0.20 -5.99
C PHE A 359 16.40 1.52 -5.74
N THR A 360 16.56 2.10 -4.55
CA THR A 360 15.91 3.35 -4.15
C THR A 360 16.69 4.61 -4.52
N ASP A 361 17.79 4.49 -5.28
CA ASP A 361 18.47 5.65 -5.84
C ASP A 361 17.54 6.45 -6.76
N VAL A 362 17.72 7.79 -6.80
CA VAL A 362 16.77 8.72 -7.41
C VAL A 362 16.45 8.37 -8.87
N ASP A 363 17.44 8.11 -9.69
CA ASP A 363 17.23 7.88 -11.13
C ASP A 363 16.56 6.51 -11.38
N ARG A 364 16.91 5.49 -10.60
CA ARG A 364 16.29 4.15 -10.69
C ARG A 364 14.86 4.15 -10.18
N ALA A 365 14.61 4.86 -9.07
CA ALA A 365 13.27 5.03 -8.54
C ALA A 365 12.34 5.74 -9.54
N ILE A 366 12.84 6.77 -10.25
CA ILE A 366 12.09 7.43 -11.33
C ILE A 366 11.83 6.45 -12.49
N GLY A 367 12.83 5.70 -12.95
CA GLY A 367 12.65 4.68 -13.99
C GLY A 367 11.62 3.61 -13.60
N PHE A 368 11.66 3.15 -12.33
CA PHE A 368 10.66 2.22 -11.82
C PHE A 368 9.28 2.84 -11.73
N THR A 369 9.16 4.12 -11.32
CA THR A 369 7.89 4.86 -11.33
C THR A 369 7.28 4.92 -12.72
N VAL A 370 8.07 5.28 -13.73
CA VAL A 370 7.62 5.35 -15.12
C VAL A 370 7.17 3.98 -15.64
N SER A 371 7.82 2.90 -15.23
CA SER A 371 7.49 1.55 -15.71
C SER A 371 6.38 0.86 -14.92
N SER A 372 6.07 1.29 -13.70
CA SER A 372 5.18 0.58 -12.78
C SER A 372 3.99 1.40 -12.24
N ALA A 373 4.04 2.72 -12.37
CA ALA A 373 3.18 3.71 -11.71
C ALA A 373 3.20 3.64 -10.15
N TYR A 374 4.19 2.99 -9.56
CA TYR A 374 4.52 3.20 -8.16
C TYR A 374 5.23 4.54 -7.96
N LEU A 375 5.09 5.12 -6.79
CA LEU A 375 5.69 6.41 -6.45
C LEU A 375 7.10 6.22 -5.89
N PRO A 376 8.03 7.12 -6.20
CA PRO A 376 9.36 7.08 -5.65
C PRO A 376 9.34 7.40 -4.16
N VAL A 377 10.28 6.83 -3.43
CA VAL A 377 10.31 6.92 -1.97
C VAL A 377 11.23 8.04 -1.43
N LYS A 378 12.12 8.54 -2.26
CA LYS A 378 12.99 9.67 -1.90
C LYS A 378 12.37 11.01 -2.30
N LYS A 379 12.56 12.03 -1.45
CA LYS A 379 12.08 13.41 -1.68
C LYS A 379 12.54 13.95 -3.03
N ALA A 380 13.81 13.75 -3.39
CA ALA A 380 14.39 14.25 -4.63
C ALA A 380 13.89 13.55 -5.91
N ALA A 381 13.26 12.38 -5.78
CA ALA A 381 12.65 11.63 -6.88
C ALA A 381 11.16 11.97 -7.06
N ASN A 382 10.49 12.54 -6.04
CA ASN A 382 9.13 13.06 -6.13
C ASN A 382 9.11 14.46 -6.77
N ASP A 383 9.73 14.57 -7.95
CA ASP A 383 9.91 15.79 -8.73
C ASP A 383 9.39 15.54 -10.16
N MET A 384 8.28 16.19 -10.51
CA MET A 384 7.64 15.99 -11.81
C MET A 384 8.50 16.45 -13.00
N ASP A 385 9.41 17.41 -12.82
CA ASP A 385 10.28 17.82 -13.91
C ASP A 385 11.32 16.73 -14.21
N ARG A 386 11.85 16.07 -13.20
CA ARG A 386 12.73 14.90 -13.35
C ARG A 386 11.98 13.72 -13.96
N ILE A 387 10.77 13.39 -13.45
CA ILE A 387 9.98 12.28 -13.98
C ILE A 387 9.62 12.51 -15.45
N ARG A 388 9.21 13.72 -15.84
CA ARG A 388 8.92 14.07 -17.24
C ARG A 388 10.16 14.06 -18.16
N ALA A 389 11.35 14.20 -17.58
CA ALA A 389 12.61 14.11 -18.32
C ALA A 389 13.00 12.67 -18.66
N ASP A 390 12.44 11.67 -17.97
CA ASP A 390 12.64 10.26 -18.29
C ASP A 390 12.10 9.95 -19.70
N ALA A 391 12.89 9.19 -20.46
CA ALA A 391 12.58 8.90 -21.86
C ALA A 391 11.27 8.10 -22.03
N GLY A 392 10.95 7.24 -21.07
CA GLY A 392 9.73 6.41 -21.07
C GLY A 392 8.46 7.18 -20.75
N TYR A 393 8.54 8.27 -19.98
CA TYR A 393 7.35 8.97 -19.49
C TYR A 393 6.39 9.42 -20.61
N ARG A 394 6.93 9.95 -21.72
CA ARG A 394 6.11 10.44 -22.84
C ARG A 394 5.40 9.34 -23.62
N ALA A 395 5.85 8.12 -23.49
CA ALA A 395 5.24 6.95 -24.14
C ALA A 395 4.12 6.31 -23.28
N LEU A 396 3.95 6.77 -22.03
CA LEU A 396 2.91 6.25 -21.15
C LEU A 396 1.50 6.60 -21.64
N PRO A 397 0.50 5.76 -21.35
CA PRO A 397 -0.90 6.14 -21.53
C PRO A 397 -1.23 7.43 -20.78
N PRO A 398 -2.09 8.30 -21.32
CA PRO A 398 -2.47 9.58 -20.67
C PRO A 398 -2.92 9.41 -19.22
N ALA A 399 -3.77 8.42 -18.93
CA ALA A 399 -4.23 8.12 -17.56
C ALA A 399 -3.07 7.84 -16.59
N VAL A 400 -2.02 7.14 -17.05
CA VAL A 400 -0.84 6.84 -16.23
C VAL A 400 -0.01 8.10 -16.00
N GLN A 401 0.18 8.94 -17.03
CA GLN A 401 0.87 10.22 -16.88
C GLN A 401 0.16 11.14 -15.88
N GLU A 402 -1.15 11.24 -15.97
CA GLU A 402 -1.99 12.03 -15.05
C GLU A 402 -1.93 11.45 -13.64
N ALA A 403 -2.04 10.12 -13.49
CA ALA A 403 -1.98 9.43 -12.20
C ALA A 403 -0.64 9.69 -11.48
N ILE A 404 0.49 9.59 -12.18
CA ILE A 404 1.81 9.90 -11.62
C ILE A 404 1.86 11.37 -11.19
N ALA A 405 1.41 12.29 -12.06
CA ALA A 405 1.49 13.73 -11.78
C ALA A 405 0.63 14.12 -10.56
N VAL A 406 -0.61 13.63 -10.48
CA VAL A 406 -1.51 13.86 -9.35
C VAL A 406 -0.95 13.26 -8.07
N SER A 407 -0.41 12.04 -8.14
CA SER A 407 0.09 11.36 -6.94
C SER A 407 1.38 11.96 -6.41
N VAL A 408 2.27 12.45 -7.27
CA VAL A 408 3.47 13.20 -6.84
C VAL A 408 3.07 14.52 -6.16
N ASP A 409 2.06 15.21 -6.68
CA ASP A 409 1.50 16.40 -6.00
C ASP A 409 0.93 16.06 -4.62
N VAL A 410 0.17 14.96 -4.53
CA VAL A 410 -0.37 14.45 -3.25
C VAL A 410 0.75 14.14 -2.26
N VAL A 411 1.81 13.42 -2.67
CA VAL A 411 2.95 13.12 -1.79
C VAL A 411 3.62 14.38 -1.24
N ASN A 412 3.68 15.43 -2.06
CA ASN A 412 4.36 16.67 -1.70
C ASN A 412 3.50 17.66 -0.90
N THR A 413 2.16 17.50 -0.90
CA THR A 413 1.26 18.55 -0.37
C THR A 413 0.21 18.06 0.63
N TYR A 414 -0.10 16.74 0.67
CA TYR A 414 -1.08 16.15 1.57
C TYR A 414 -0.41 15.52 2.79
N GLU A 415 -1.15 15.40 3.87
CA GLU A 415 -0.78 14.52 4.97
C GLU A 415 -0.84 13.06 4.49
N LEU A 416 0.28 12.35 4.54
CA LEU A 416 0.34 10.93 4.20
C LEU A 416 0.03 10.10 5.44
N TYR A 417 -1.18 9.57 5.48
CA TYR A 417 -1.69 8.82 6.63
C TYR A 417 -1.46 7.31 6.50
N PHE A 418 -1.15 6.67 7.60
CA PHE A 418 -1.12 5.22 7.77
C PHE A 418 -1.64 4.85 9.16
N GLU A 419 -2.27 3.69 9.28
CA GLU A 419 -2.66 3.13 10.59
C GLU A 419 -1.48 2.37 11.19
N GLN A 420 -1.20 2.59 12.47
CA GLN A 420 -0.12 1.90 13.16
C GLN A 420 -0.40 0.39 13.28
N ALA A 421 0.63 -0.43 13.06
CA ALA A 421 0.52 -1.87 13.23
C ALA A 421 0.44 -2.26 14.70
N PHE A 422 -0.30 -3.33 14.95
CA PHE A 422 -0.46 -3.97 16.25
C PHE A 422 -0.73 -5.47 16.07
N PHE A 423 -0.62 -6.24 17.14
CA PHE A 423 -0.94 -7.66 17.07
C PHE A 423 -2.39 -7.89 16.62
N GLY A 424 -2.57 -8.53 15.47
CA GLY A 424 -3.87 -8.77 14.86
C GLY A 424 -4.37 -7.66 13.92
N SER A 425 -3.59 -6.62 13.63
CA SER A 425 -3.97 -5.54 12.69
C SER A 425 -4.30 -6.06 11.29
N SER A 426 -3.62 -7.11 10.81
CA SER A 426 -3.95 -7.76 9.54
C SER A 426 -5.37 -8.34 9.54
N ALA A 427 -5.78 -9.02 10.62
CA ALA A 427 -7.14 -9.55 10.74
C ALA A 427 -8.18 -8.43 10.84
N ALA A 428 -7.89 -7.37 11.59
CA ALA A 428 -8.75 -6.19 11.68
C ALA A 428 -8.95 -5.53 10.31
N ARG A 429 -7.86 -5.36 9.54
CA ARG A 429 -7.92 -4.84 8.17
C ARG A 429 -8.77 -5.71 7.25
N GLN A 430 -8.64 -7.04 7.32
CA GLN A 430 -9.47 -7.96 6.52
C GLN A 430 -10.96 -7.88 6.88
N ILE A 431 -11.29 -7.66 8.15
CA ILE A 431 -12.68 -7.44 8.58
C ILE A 431 -13.20 -6.13 7.95
N MET A 432 -12.45 -5.04 8.04
CA MET A 432 -12.85 -3.76 7.45
C MET A 432 -12.99 -3.85 5.93
N GLU A 433 -12.10 -4.59 5.26
CA GLU A 433 -12.16 -4.79 3.81
C GLU A 433 -13.47 -5.43 3.35
N ARG A 434 -14.02 -6.33 4.15
CA ARG A 434 -15.18 -7.14 3.76
C ARG A 434 -16.50 -6.68 4.35
N SER A 435 -16.50 -6.20 5.60
CA SER A 435 -17.73 -6.03 6.38
C SER A 435 -18.76 -5.11 5.72
N LEU A 436 -18.37 -3.88 5.42
CA LEU A 436 -19.25 -2.87 4.83
C LEU A 436 -19.63 -3.22 3.37
N ALA A 437 -18.65 -3.65 2.56
CA ALA A 437 -18.88 -4.02 1.18
C ALA A 437 -19.84 -5.22 1.07
N SER A 438 -19.52 -6.33 1.76
CA SER A 438 -20.36 -7.54 1.69
C SER A 438 -21.78 -7.32 2.22
N ARG A 439 -21.93 -6.44 3.22
CA ARG A 439 -23.27 -6.08 3.70
C ARG A 439 -24.04 -5.31 2.63
N ALA A 440 -23.42 -4.32 2.02
CA ALA A 440 -24.03 -3.50 0.97
C ALA A 440 -24.41 -4.35 -0.27
N GLU A 441 -23.52 -5.27 -0.67
CA GLU A 441 -23.75 -6.21 -1.77
C GLU A 441 -24.95 -7.13 -1.48
N ALA A 442 -24.95 -7.80 -0.32
CA ALA A 442 -26.01 -8.73 0.05
C ALA A 442 -27.39 -8.05 0.15
N ASP A 443 -27.43 -6.83 0.70
CA ASP A 443 -28.67 -6.08 0.80
C ASP A 443 -29.14 -5.56 -0.57
N ARG A 444 -28.20 -5.15 -1.44
CA ARG A 444 -28.56 -4.78 -2.82
C ARG A 444 -29.15 -5.95 -3.60
N GLU A 445 -28.61 -7.15 -3.49
CA GLU A 445 -29.18 -8.35 -4.12
C GLU A 445 -30.62 -8.63 -3.64
N GLN A 446 -30.88 -8.47 -2.35
CA GLN A 446 -32.22 -8.63 -1.79
C GLN A 446 -33.16 -7.53 -2.30
N ILE A 447 -32.71 -6.28 -2.38
CA ILE A 447 -33.47 -5.15 -2.94
C ILE A 447 -33.84 -5.44 -4.39
N LEU A 448 -32.89 -5.86 -5.23
CA LEU A 448 -33.16 -6.22 -6.62
C LEU A 448 -34.20 -7.35 -6.74
N THR A 449 -34.10 -8.37 -5.89
CA THR A 449 -35.12 -9.44 -5.82
C THR A 449 -36.51 -8.90 -5.47
N LEU A 450 -36.62 -7.92 -4.58
CA LEU A 450 -37.90 -7.28 -4.25
C LEU A 450 -38.45 -6.47 -5.44
N VAL A 451 -37.57 -5.77 -6.16
CA VAL A 451 -37.94 -5.01 -7.35
C VAL A 451 -38.42 -5.94 -8.46
N GLU A 452 -37.72 -7.03 -8.75
CA GLU A 452 -38.15 -8.06 -9.71
C GLU A 452 -39.53 -8.65 -9.36
N ASN A 453 -39.87 -8.70 -8.08
CA ASN A 453 -41.19 -9.14 -7.61
C ASN A 453 -42.25 -8.01 -7.62
N GLY A 454 -41.93 -6.86 -8.20
CA GLY A 454 -42.87 -5.76 -8.47
C GLY A 454 -42.92 -4.70 -7.36
N MET A 455 -41.97 -4.68 -6.42
CA MET A 455 -41.87 -3.61 -5.42
C MET A 455 -41.13 -2.41 -6.03
N PRO A 456 -41.60 -1.17 -5.87
CA PRO A 456 -40.84 0.01 -6.28
C PRO A 456 -39.47 0.06 -5.59
N LEU A 457 -38.41 0.45 -6.31
CA LEU A 457 -37.05 0.52 -5.78
C LEU A 457 -36.96 1.32 -4.47
N SER A 458 -37.62 2.48 -4.42
CA SER A 458 -37.62 3.33 -3.23
C SER A 458 -38.21 2.64 -1.99
N GLU A 459 -39.27 1.80 -2.16
CA GLU A 459 -39.88 1.03 -1.08
C GLU A 459 -38.99 -0.15 -0.66
N ALA A 460 -38.33 -0.80 -1.63
CA ALA A 460 -37.41 -1.89 -1.37
C ALA A 460 -36.18 -1.38 -0.58
N VAL A 461 -35.56 -0.28 -1.02
CA VAL A 461 -34.42 0.37 -0.35
C VAL A 461 -34.80 0.82 1.09
N ALA A 462 -35.99 1.40 1.28
CA ALA A 462 -36.44 1.86 2.59
C ALA A 462 -36.48 0.75 3.66
N LYS A 463 -36.58 -0.53 3.26
CA LYS A 463 -36.55 -1.67 4.23
C LYS A 463 -35.15 -1.94 4.77
N PHE A 464 -34.10 -1.49 4.11
CA PHE A 464 -32.70 -1.73 4.47
C PHE A 464 -32.00 -0.45 4.95
N ALA A 465 -32.54 0.72 4.62
CA ALA A 465 -31.96 2.02 5.00
C ALA A 465 -32.27 2.46 6.43
N THR A 466 -32.96 1.63 7.25
CA THR A 466 -33.35 1.97 8.62
C THR A 466 -32.21 1.79 9.62
N ASP A 467 -32.23 2.60 10.71
CA ASP A 467 -31.21 2.64 11.76
C ASP A 467 -31.12 1.37 12.65
N GLU A 468 -31.95 0.34 12.40
CA GLU A 468 -32.04 -0.86 13.23
C GLU A 468 -31.31 -2.09 12.68
N SER A 469 -30.49 -1.93 11.62
CA SER A 469 -29.78 -3.05 10.97
C SER A 469 -28.27 -3.06 11.26
#